data_c82938327788f943b9be73f37af44ad7
#
_entry.id   c82938327788f943b9be73f37af44ad7
#
_cell.length_a   1.000
_cell.length_b   1.000
_cell.length_c   1.000
_cell.angle_alpha   90.00
_cell.angle_beta   90.00
_cell.angle_gamma   90.00
#
_symmetry.space_group_name_H-M   'P 1'
#
loop_
_entity.id
_entity.type
_entity.pdbx_description
1 polymer ?
#
loop_
_entity_poly.entity_id
_entity_poly.type
_entity_poly.pdbx_seq_one_letter_code
_entity_poly.pdbx_strand_id
1 'polypeptide(L)'
;MIKRILERAKTIFKLTIKLVAVLLVVTALYSFNLFMMKPFSIDHYLGKELILDLIESPEELTYVGILDKFDWITNHNSKLSIPQDDDIENDIKQIEKVIKTLYKYDDSKLSDIQKSTKKIAIFDYEN
;
A
#
# COMPACT_ATOMS: atom_id res chain seq x y z
N MET A 1 -3.71 -43.41 25.96
CA MET A 1 -4.24 -42.74 24.75
C MET A 1 -4.31 -41.20 24.92
N ILE A 2 -4.95 -40.69 25.95
CA ILE A 2 -5.17 -39.26 26.22
C ILE A 2 -3.84 -38.46 26.29
N LYS A 3 -2.80 -38.93 27.00
CA LYS A 3 -1.52 -38.27 27.10
C LYS A 3 -0.83 -38.02 25.73
N ARG A 4 -0.93 -39.01 24.81
CA ARG A 4 -0.35 -38.84 23.44
C ARG A 4 -1.11 -37.80 22.62
N ILE A 5 -2.42 -37.72 22.78
CA ILE A 5 -3.26 -36.70 22.11
C ILE A 5 -2.87 -35.32 22.64
N LEU A 6 -2.72 -35.17 23.94
CA LEU A 6 -2.35 -33.91 24.58
C LEU A 6 -0.95 -33.42 24.15
N GLU A 7 0.04 -34.31 24.06
CA GLU A 7 1.39 -33.95 23.58
C GLU A 7 1.40 -33.56 22.10
N ARG A 8 0.63 -34.27 21.27
CA ARG A 8 0.46 -33.85 19.86
C ARG A 8 -0.21 -32.48 19.74
N ALA A 9 -1.24 -32.22 20.52
CA ALA A 9 -1.91 -30.92 20.53
C ALA A 9 -0.95 -29.79 20.95
N LYS A 10 -0.14 -29.98 21.99
CA LYS A 10 0.90 -29.02 22.40
C LYS A 10 1.93 -28.77 21.30
N THR A 11 2.36 -29.82 20.61
CA THR A 11 3.34 -29.70 19.52
C THR A 11 2.75 -28.92 18.34
N ILE A 12 1.52 -29.25 17.96
CA ILE A 12 0.81 -28.52 16.90
C ILE A 12 0.66 -27.04 17.29
N PHE A 13 0.20 -26.77 18.52
CA PHE A 13 0.04 -25.39 19.01
C PHE A 13 1.34 -24.60 18.98
N LYS A 14 2.48 -25.19 19.42
CA LYS A 14 3.80 -24.55 19.34
C LYS A 14 4.23 -24.29 17.89
N LEU A 15 3.95 -25.21 16.98
CA LEU A 15 4.24 -25.05 15.55
C LEU A 15 3.42 -23.93 14.95
N THR A 16 2.13 -23.87 15.26
CA THR A 16 1.22 -22.79 14.79
C THR A 16 1.73 -21.42 15.27
N ILE A 17 2.10 -21.30 16.55
CA ILE A 17 2.64 -20.02 17.06
C ILE A 17 3.92 -19.61 16.31
N LYS A 18 4.82 -20.55 16.05
CA LYS A 18 6.04 -20.26 15.29
C LYS A 18 5.71 -19.80 13.86
N LEU A 19 4.78 -20.48 13.21
CA LEU A 19 4.33 -20.12 11.85
C LEU A 19 3.72 -18.70 11.82
N VAL A 20 2.85 -18.38 12.78
CA VAL A 20 2.25 -17.05 12.90
C VAL A 20 3.32 -16.00 13.16
N ALA A 21 4.29 -16.28 14.04
CA ALA A 21 5.40 -15.35 14.31
C ALA A 21 6.23 -15.08 13.06
N VAL A 22 6.57 -16.11 12.29
CA VAL A 22 7.28 -15.95 11.00
C VAL A 22 6.47 -15.11 10.03
N LEU A 23 5.17 -15.40 9.90
CA LEU A 23 4.28 -14.64 9.02
C LEU A 23 4.25 -13.15 9.41
N LEU A 24 4.14 -12.85 10.70
CA LEU A 24 4.15 -11.47 11.20
C LEU A 24 5.46 -10.75 10.88
N VAL A 25 6.61 -11.43 11.05
CA VAL A 25 7.91 -10.85 10.70
C VAL A 25 8.01 -10.56 9.20
N VAL A 26 7.61 -11.51 8.36
CA VAL A 26 7.62 -11.33 6.90
C VAL A 26 6.71 -10.18 6.49
N THR A 27 5.50 -10.10 7.05
CA THR A 27 4.56 -9.01 6.78
C THR A 27 5.13 -7.66 7.23
N ALA A 28 5.75 -7.59 8.41
CA ALA A 28 6.38 -6.37 8.90
C ALA A 28 7.54 -5.90 8.00
N LEU A 29 8.40 -6.81 7.57
CA LEU A 29 9.52 -6.50 6.65
C LEU A 29 9.00 -6.03 5.28
N TYR A 30 7.95 -6.68 4.77
CA TYR A 30 7.32 -6.29 3.51
C TYR A 30 6.67 -4.90 3.62
N SER A 31 5.93 -4.64 4.69
CA SER A 31 5.32 -3.33 4.95
C SER A 31 6.38 -2.24 5.09
N PHE A 32 7.47 -2.53 5.80
CA PHE A 32 8.60 -1.60 5.92
C PHE A 32 9.19 -1.26 4.54
N ASN A 33 9.41 -2.27 3.68
CA ASN A 33 9.87 -2.02 2.32
C ASN A 33 8.88 -1.16 1.50
N LEU A 34 7.57 -1.46 1.61
CA LEU A 34 6.53 -0.77 0.86
C LEU A 34 6.41 0.72 1.23
N PHE A 35 6.53 1.06 2.51
CA PHE A 35 6.29 2.42 3.01
C PHE A 35 7.55 3.25 3.22
N MET A 36 8.68 2.61 3.57
CA MET A 36 9.90 3.34 3.96
C MET A 36 11.01 3.30 2.92
N MET A 37 10.93 2.37 1.96
CA MET A 37 11.98 2.18 0.96
C MET A 37 11.40 2.24 -0.46
N LYS A 38 12.24 1.94 -1.46
CA LYS A 38 11.74 1.63 -2.82
C LYS A 38 11.12 0.23 -2.79
N PRO A 39 9.81 0.08 -3.03
CA PRO A 39 9.15 -1.22 -3.05
C PRO A 39 9.79 -2.17 -4.09
N PHE A 40 9.74 -3.48 -3.80
CA PHE A 40 10.29 -4.50 -4.71
C PHE A 40 9.56 -4.54 -6.06
N SER A 41 8.25 -4.29 -6.06
CA SER A 41 7.43 -4.25 -7.27
C SER A 41 6.91 -2.85 -7.55
N ILE A 42 6.99 -2.44 -8.83
CA ILE A 42 6.41 -1.18 -9.28
C ILE A 42 4.88 -1.19 -9.14
N ASP A 43 4.23 -2.34 -9.35
CA ASP A 43 2.77 -2.47 -9.22
C ASP A 43 2.33 -2.23 -7.78
N HIS A 44 3.08 -2.74 -6.80
CA HIS A 44 2.81 -2.50 -5.38
C HIS A 44 3.08 -1.05 -4.98
N TYR A 45 4.07 -0.42 -5.60
CA TYR A 45 4.34 0.99 -5.39
C TYR A 45 3.19 1.85 -5.89
N LEU A 46 2.79 1.67 -7.15
CA LEU A 46 1.69 2.42 -7.76
C LEU A 46 0.35 2.16 -7.06
N GLY A 47 0.09 0.90 -6.68
CA GLY A 47 -1.10 0.56 -5.90
C GLY A 47 -1.13 1.25 -4.53
N LYS A 48 0.02 1.38 -3.86
CA LYS A 48 0.14 2.12 -2.61
C LYS A 48 -0.13 3.62 -2.82
N GLU A 49 0.48 4.26 -3.83
CA GLU A 49 0.23 5.67 -4.11
C GLU A 49 -1.25 5.91 -4.41
N LEU A 50 -1.87 5.11 -5.27
CA LEU A 50 -3.31 5.19 -5.56
C LEU A 50 -4.18 5.10 -4.31
N ILE A 51 -3.86 4.18 -3.38
CA ILE A 51 -4.60 4.04 -2.13
C ILE A 51 -4.42 5.27 -1.23
N LEU A 52 -3.22 5.84 -1.19
CA LEU A 52 -2.95 7.04 -0.41
C LEU A 52 -3.73 8.23 -0.97
N ASP A 53 -3.69 8.45 -2.28
CA ASP A 53 -4.43 9.51 -2.96
C ASP A 53 -5.95 9.39 -2.67
N LEU A 54 -6.50 8.18 -2.78
CA LEU A 54 -7.92 7.93 -2.45
C LEU A 54 -8.26 8.22 -0.98
N ILE A 55 -7.36 7.92 -0.05
CA ILE A 55 -7.59 8.17 1.39
C ILE A 55 -7.50 9.67 1.70
N GLU A 56 -6.64 10.40 1.01
CA GLU A 56 -6.47 11.84 1.16
C GLU A 56 -7.61 12.64 0.52
N SER A 57 -8.35 12.03 -0.43
CA SER A 57 -9.48 12.63 -1.17
C SER A 57 -10.81 12.01 -0.75
N PRO A 58 -11.50 12.50 0.30
CA PRO A 58 -12.78 11.95 0.76
C PRO A 58 -13.85 11.90 -0.33
N GLU A 59 -13.83 12.86 -1.26
CA GLU A 59 -14.75 12.94 -2.39
C GLU A 59 -14.55 11.79 -3.36
N GLU A 60 -13.29 11.42 -3.64
CA GLU A 60 -12.97 10.28 -4.49
C GLU A 60 -13.34 8.95 -3.85
N LEU A 61 -13.11 8.81 -2.54
CA LEU A 61 -13.59 7.65 -1.78
C LEU A 61 -15.10 7.47 -1.89
N THR A 62 -15.85 8.58 -1.75
CA THR A 62 -17.31 8.60 -1.89
C THR A 62 -17.73 8.26 -3.33
N TYR A 63 -17.04 8.83 -4.32
CA TYR A 63 -17.35 8.59 -5.74
C TYR A 63 -17.09 7.13 -6.14
N VAL A 64 -15.98 6.55 -5.69
CA VAL A 64 -15.61 5.15 -6.00
C VAL A 64 -16.46 4.16 -5.21
N GLY A 65 -16.99 4.53 -4.03
CA GLY A 65 -17.88 3.73 -3.20
C GLY A 65 -17.25 2.45 -2.60
N ILE A 66 -15.94 2.27 -2.73
CA ILE A 66 -15.25 1.05 -2.25
C ILE A 66 -15.38 0.90 -0.73
N LEU A 67 -15.32 2.02 0.00
CA LEU A 67 -15.33 2.04 1.46
C LEU A 67 -16.66 2.44 2.08
N ASP A 68 -17.75 2.56 1.31
CA ASP A 68 -19.06 2.97 1.82
C ASP A 68 -19.54 2.11 3.00
N LYS A 69 -19.28 0.81 2.93
CA LYS A 69 -19.61 -0.12 4.03
C LYS A 69 -18.78 0.11 5.31
N PHE A 70 -17.68 0.83 5.19
CA PHE A 70 -16.74 1.15 6.26
C PHE A 70 -16.71 2.64 6.61
N ASP A 71 -17.71 3.41 6.14
CA ASP A 71 -17.81 4.85 6.40
C ASP A 71 -17.77 5.18 7.90
N TRP A 72 -18.25 4.27 8.74
CA TRP A 72 -18.16 4.38 10.20
C TRP A 72 -16.71 4.43 10.74
N ILE A 73 -15.71 3.97 9.96
CA ILE A 73 -14.28 4.08 10.28
C ILE A 73 -13.68 5.35 9.65
N THR A 74 -13.97 5.58 8.38
CA THR A 74 -13.33 6.63 7.58
C THR A 74 -14.06 7.97 7.66
N ASN A 75 -15.40 7.92 7.87
CA ASN A 75 -16.29 9.08 7.89
C ASN A 75 -16.13 9.98 6.64
N HIS A 76 -15.80 9.36 5.48
CA HIS A 76 -15.48 10.09 4.26
C HIS A 76 -16.72 10.75 3.65
N ASN A 77 -17.91 10.12 3.75
CA ASN A 77 -19.16 10.66 3.19
C ASN A 77 -19.62 11.98 3.83
N SER A 78 -19.04 12.35 4.97
CA SER A 78 -19.33 13.62 5.66
C SER A 78 -18.19 14.63 5.62
N LYS A 79 -17.12 14.34 4.87
CA LYS A 79 -15.95 15.22 4.76
C LYS A 79 -15.86 15.79 3.35
N LEU A 80 -15.34 17.01 3.29
CA LEU A 80 -14.91 17.68 2.07
C LEU A 80 -13.47 18.12 2.24
N SER A 81 -12.66 17.95 1.21
CA SER A 81 -11.30 18.50 1.19
C SER A 81 -11.40 20.01 1.05
N ILE A 82 -10.81 20.74 1.97
CA ILE A 82 -10.65 22.18 1.86
C ILE A 82 -9.19 22.46 1.59
N PRO A 83 -8.79 22.75 0.33
CA PRO A 83 -7.40 23.03 0.00
C PRO A 83 -6.88 24.22 0.82
N GLN A 84 -5.71 24.07 1.41
CA GLN A 84 -4.95 25.15 2.06
C GLN A 84 -3.70 25.44 1.21
N ASP A 85 -3.16 26.65 1.33
CA ASP A 85 -1.99 27.03 0.52
C ASP A 85 -0.77 26.13 0.78
N ASP A 86 -0.61 25.63 2.01
CA ASP A 86 0.46 24.71 2.38
C ASP A 86 0.28 23.31 1.75
N ASP A 87 -0.95 22.93 1.39
CA ASP A 87 -1.23 21.61 0.79
C ASP A 87 -0.62 21.52 -0.61
N ILE A 88 -0.70 22.60 -1.41
CA ILE A 88 -0.15 22.64 -2.77
C ILE A 88 1.36 22.38 -2.77
N GLU A 89 2.11 22.99 -1.84
CA GLU A 89 3.56 22.78 -1.75
C GLU A 89 3.91 21.35 -1.33
N ASN A 90 3.09 20.75 -0.47
CA ASN A 90 3.27 19.38 -0.04
C ASN A 90 2.93 18.39 -1.18
N ASP A 91 1.86 18.66 -1.94
CA ASP A 91 1.46 17.86 -3.10
C ASP A 91 2.56 17.85 -4.16
N ILE A 92 3.13 19.03 -4.49
CA ILE A 92 4.24 19.11 -5.43
C ILE A 92 5.44 18.27 -4.97
N LYS A 93 5.81 18.36 -3.69
CA LYS A 93 6.92 17.54 -3.13
C LYS A 93 6.62 16.04 -3.20
N GLN A 94 5.35 15.65 -2.98
CA GLN A 94 4.93 14.27 -3.07
C GLN A 94 5.00 13.77 -4.52
N ILE A 95 4.49 14.54 -5.47
CA ILE A 95 4.57 14.26 -6.90
C ILE A 95 6.02 14.08 -7.34
N GLU A 96 6.91 15.01 -7.00
CA GLU A 96 8.34 14.90 -7.31
C GLU A 96 8.97 13.63 -6.72
N LYS A 97 8.60 13.24 -5.51
CA LYS A 97 9.07 12.03 -4.86
C LYS A 97 8.56 10.77 -5.59
N VAL A 98 7.31 10.77 -6.03
CA VAL A 98 6.73 9.67 -6.81
C VAL A 98 7.48 9.49 -8.12
N ILE A 99 7.62 10.55 -8.91
CA ILE A 99 8.35 10.55 -10.18
C ILE A 99 9.79 10.05 -9.98
N LYS A 100 10.51 10.62 -9.01
CA LYS A 100 11.87 10.20 -8.67
C LYS A 100 11.98 8.73 -8.26
N THR A 101 10.95 8.20 -7.63
CA THR A 101 10.91 6.78 -7.24
C THR A 101 10.62 5.89 -8.45
N LEU A 102 9.73 6.30 -9.35
CA LEU A 102 9.45 5.58 -10.59
C LEU A 102 10.70 5.47 -11.48
N TYR A 103 11.50 6.51 -11.58
CA TYR A 103 12.77 6.47 -12.33
C TYR A 103 13.81 5.50 -11.75
N LYS A 104 13.72 5.12 -10.48
CA LYS A 104 14.61 4.11 -9.87
C LYS A 104 14.32 2.67 -10.31
N TYR A 105 13.17 2.41 -10.93
CA TYR A 105 12.86 1.09 -11.47
C TYR A 105 13.52 0.92 -12.83
N ASP A 106 14.40 -0.08 -12.93
CA ASP A 106 15.15 -0.42 -14.14
C ASP A 106 14.21 -1.07 -15.17
N ASP A 107 14.04 -0.43 -16.31
CA ASP A 107 13.15 -0.90 -17.37
C ASP A 107 13.53 -2.28 -17.91
N SER A 108 14.82 -2.65 -17.83
CA SER A 108 15.28 -3.97 -18.27
C SER A 108 14.70 -5.12 -17.44
N LYS A 109 14.24 -4.82 -16.22
CA LYS A 109 13.66 -5.78 -15.26
C LYS A 109 12.13 -5.74 -15.20
N LEU A 110 11.52 -4.84 -15.97
CA LEU A 110 10.08 -4.68 -16.03
C LEU A 110 9.49 -5.43 -17.23
N SER A 111 8.29 -5.98 -17.04
CA SER A 111 7.48 -6.47 -18.17
C SER A 111 7.04 -5.30 -19.06
N ASP A 112 6.58 -5.60 -20.27
CA ASP A 112 6.12 -4.56 -21.20
C ASP A 112 4.90 -3.81 -20.67
N ILE A 113 4.01 -4.50 -19.93
CA ILE A 113 2.89 -3.87 -19.24
C ILE A 113 3.41 -2.90 -18.17
N GLN A 114 4.33 -3.32 -17.33
CA GLN A 114 4.90 -2.48 -16.27
C GLN A 114 5.64 -1.25 -16.83
N LYS A 115 6.36 -1.40 -17.95
CA LYS A 115 6.99 -0.27 -18.65
C LYS A 115 5.95 0.74 -19.13
N SER A 116 4.86 0.25 -19.72
CA SER A 116 3.77 1.10 -20.20
C SER A 116 3.08 1.80 -19.03
N THR A 117 2.76 1.08 -17.96
CA THR A 117 2.17 1.65 -16.75
C THR A 117 3.06 2.70 -16.12
N LYS A 118 4.39 2.44 -16.03
CA LYS A 118 5.38 3.41 -15.54
C LYS A 118 5.37 4.71 -16.36
N LYS A 119 5.35 4.59 -17.69
CA LYS A 119 5.32 5.76 -18.59
C LYS A 119 4.05 6.57 -18.44
N ILE A 120 2.90 5.90 -18.34
CA ILE A 120 1.60 6.55 -18.13
C ILE A 120 1.61 7.28 -16.78
N ALA A 121 2.03 6.62 -15.71
CA ALA A 121 2.07 7.22 -14.39
C ALA A 121 3.00 8.45 -14.35
N ILE A 122 4.19 8.37 -14.95
CA ILE A 122 5.10 9.54 -15.03
C ILE A 122 4.42 10.67 -15.80
N PHE A 123 3.79 10.38 -16.93
CA PHE A 123 3.09 11.38 -17.74
C PHE A 123 1.95 12.05 -16.95
N ASP A 124 1.15 11.29 -16.22
CA ASP A 124 0.04 11.80 -15.41
C ASP A 124 0.53 12.71 -14.28
N TYR A 125 1.65 12.38 -13.63
CA TYR A 125 2.23 13.19 -12.56
C TYR A 125 3.00 14.44 -13.06
N GLU A 126 3.40 14.48 -14.33
CA GLU A 126 4.12 15.63 -14.93
C GLU A 126 3.17 16.68 -15.54
N ASN A 127 1.88 16.39 -15.73
CA ASN A 127 0.88 17.26 -16.39
C ASN A 127 -0.27 17.62 -15.49
#